data_83135265e804b2aee606f21df3437483
#
_entry.id   83135265e804b2aee606f21df3437483
#
_cell.length_a   1.000
_cell.length_b   1.000
_cell.length_c   1.000
_cell.angle_alpha   90.00
_cell.angle_beta   90.00
_cell.angle_gamma   90.00
#
_symmetry.space_group_name_H-M   'P 1'
#
loop_
_entity.id
_entity.type
_entity.pdbx_description
1 polymer ?
#
loop_
_entity_poly.entity_id
_entity_poly.type
_entity_poly.pdbx_seq_one_letter_code
_entity_poly.pdbx_strand_id
1 'polypeptide(L)'
;ATKDLDANGIIRIGAKVTPGDILIGKITPKGESDPSPEEKLLRAIFGDKAGDVKDASLKAQPSLHGVVIDTKLYSHTQKEGKRNRAAEKAQMEQLDAEYAHQIAELTKTLVAKLWRLLEGKTTTGIYDYYNVELYAAGEKFSVKMLEDIASTSFDSKTGVANGYMSLGQTRWTGDEHDDKLISRTINNYIIECKKVAAAVNREKYNLTNGDEIPTSGVIQ
;
A
#
# COMPACT_ATOMS: atom_id res chain seq x y z
N ALA A 1 -9.25 23.16 21.08
CA ALA A 1 -10.15 22.51 20.10
C ALA A 1 -9.37 21.84 18.93
N THR A 2 -8.15 22.29 18.59
CA THR A 2 -7.36 21.80 17.43
C THR A 2 -6.14 20.94 17.81
N LYS A 3 -5.90 20.68 19.09
CA LYS A 3 -4.69 19.97 19.58
C LYS A 3 -4.59 18.51 19.12
N ASP A 4 -5.71 17.90 18.80
CA ASP A 4 -5.81 16.48 18.40
C ASP A 4 -5.94 16.29 16.87
N LEU A 5 -5.74 17.36 16.10
CA LEU A 5 -5.69 17.30 14.64
C LEU A 5 -4.26 17.07 14.14
N ASP A 6 -4.13 16.35 13.02
CA ASP A 6 -2.86 16.18 12.30
C ASP A 6 -2.58 17.38 11.36
N ALA A 7 -1.48 17.30 10.61
CA ALA A 7 -1.10 18.34 9.63
C ALA A 7 -2.12 18.53 8.50
N ASN A 8 -2.97 17.54 8.23
CA ASN A 8 -4.03 17.58 7.23
C ASN A 8 -5.35 18.09 7.78
N GLY A 9 -5.39 18.45 9.07
CA GLY A 9 -6.61 18.89 9.73
C GLY A 9 -7.57 17.76 10.10
N ILE A 10 -7.12 16.50 10.12
CA ILE A 10 -7.89 15.31 10.46
C ILE A 10 -7.54 14.88 11.89
N ILE A 11 -8.53 14.42 12.65
CA ILE A 11 -8.30 13.94 13.99
C ILE A 11 -7.38 12.71 14.02
N ARG A 12 -6.44 12.65 14.96
CA ARG A 12 -5.44 11.58 15.07
C ARG A 12 -6.06 10.29 15.60
N ILE A 13 -5.52 9.17 15.14
CA ILE A 13 -5.86 7.84 15.66
C ILE A 13 -5.49 7.78 17.14
N GLY A 14 -6.37 7.21 17.97
CA GLY A 14 -6.24 7.14 19.42
C GLY A 14 -6.71 8.37 20.18
N ALA A 15 -7.14 9.45 19.50
CA ALA A 15 -7.71 10.62 20.15
C ALA A 15 -9.06 10.29 20.78
N LYS A 16 -9.33 10.82 21.97
CA LYS A 16 -10.65 10.76 22.62
C LYS A 16 -11.53 11.85 22.05
N VAL A 17 -12.72 11.47 21.61
CA VAL A 17 -13.73 12.37 21.05
C VAL A 17 -14.83 12.60 22.06
N THR A 18 -15.14 13.87 22.29
CA THR A 18 -16.27 14.33 23.09
C THR A 18 -17.16 15.26 22.24
N PRO A 19 -18.44 15.44 22.63
CA PRO A 19 -19.35 16.32 21.89
C PRO A 19 -18.77 17.72 21.68
N GLY A 20 -18.82 18.21 20.45
CA GLY A 20 -18.30 19.52 20.07
C GLY A 20 -16.83 19.55 19.66
N ASP A 21 -16.07 18.44 19.81
CA ASP A 21 -14.70 18.34 19.29
C ASP A 21 -14.68 18.39 17.77
N ILE A 22 -13.59 18.95 17.22
CA ILE A 22 -13.40 19.02 15.78
C ILE A 22 -12.84 17.68 15.29
N LEU A 23 -13.59 17.02 14.39
CA LEU A 23 -13.16 15.79 13.72
C LEU A 23 -12.35 16.08 12.47
N ILE A 24 -12.80 17.06 11.68
CA ILE A 24 -12.11 17.52 10.47
C ILE A 24 -12.16 19.05 10.49
N GLY A 25 -10.97 19.66 10.54
CA GLY A 25 -10.81 21.11 10.45
C GLY A 25 -10.90 21.57 8.99
N LYS A 26 -11.85 22.44 8.71
CA LYS A 26 -12.04 23.02 7.36
C LYS A 26 -12.38 24.51 7.49
N ILE A 27 -11.64 25.32 6.75
CA ILE A 27 -11.93 26.74 6.55
C ILE A 27 -12.29 26.97 5.09
N THR A 28 -13.35 27.72 4.85
CA THR A 28 -13.78 28.11 3.53
C THR A 28 -13.75 29.62 3.39
N PRO A 29 -13.36 30.20 2.23
CA PRO A 29 -13.50 31.63 2.01
C PRO A 29 -14.97 32.02 2.12
N LYS A 30 -15.27 33.13 2.78
CA LYS A 30 -16.60 33.76 2.69
C LYS A 30 -16.77 34.23 1.25
N GLY A 31 -17.84 33.79 0.59
CA GLY A 31 -18.22 34.38 -0.69
C GLY A 31 -18.43 35.89 -0.55
N GLU A 32 -18.22 36.64 -1.60
CA GLU A 32 -18.49 38.08 -1.69
C GLU A 32 -19.99 38.36 -1.47
N SER A 33 -20.42 38.34 -0.21
CA SER A 33 -21.64 39.03 0.18
C SER A 33 -21.22 40.43 0.63
N ASP A 34 -21.93 41.45 0.21
CA ASP A 34 -21.67 42.81 0.68
C ASP A 34 -21.55 42.81 2.21
N PRO A 35 -20.40 43.22 2.76
CA PRO A 35 -20.18 43.21 4.18
C PRO A 35 -21.18 44.14 4.87
N SER A 36 -21.79 43.66 5.97
CA SER A 36 -22.67 44.48 6.76
C SER A 36 -21.99 45.78 7.21
N PRO A 37 -22.72 46.86 7.53
CA PRO A 37 -22.11 48.08 8.02
C PRO A 37 -21.19 47.86 9.21
N GLU A 38 -21.54 46.92 10.10
CA GLU A 38 -20.76 46.52 11.28
C GLU A 38 -19.47 45.77 10.90
N GLU A 39 -19.50 44.89 9.89
CA GLU A 39 -18.31 44.25 9.33
C GLU A 39 -17.39 45.23 8.65
N LYS A 40 -17.93 46.25 7.94
CA LYS A 40 -17.13 47.33 7.34
C LYS A 40 -16.39 48.11 8.40
N LEU A 41 -17.05 48.39 9.54
CA LEU A 41 -16.45 49.10 10.68
C LEU A 41 -15.37 48.25 11.35
N LEU A 42 -15.59 46.94 11.53
CA LEU A 42 -14.61 46.02 12.10
C LEU A 42 -13.38 45.87 11.19
N ARG A 43 -13.57 45.82 9.89
CA ARG A 43 -12.44 45.80 8.91
C ARG A 43 -11.65 47.08 8.94
N ALA A 44 -12.30 48.24 9.12
CA ALA A 44 -11.61 49.51 9.23
C ALA A 44 -10.76 49.65 10.52
N ILE A 45 -11.18 49.01 11.61
CA ILE A 45 -10.51 49.10 12.92
C ILE A 45 -9.41 48.03 13.07
N PHE A 46 -9.64 46.80 12.60
CA PHE A 46 -8.76 45.62 12.79
C PHE A 46 -8.00 45.15 11.56
N GLY A 47 -8.16 45.83 10.41
CA GLY A 47 -7.54 45.48 9.13
C GLY A 47 -8.26 44.35 8.39
N ASP A 48 -7.97 44.24 7.09
CA ASP A 48 -8.67 43.38 6.11
C ASP A 48 -8.58 41.86 6.39
N LYS A 49 -7.81 41.42 7.37
CA LYS A 49 -7.53 40.00 7.60
C LYS A 49 -8.52 39.28 8.50
N ALA A 50 -9.44 39.96 9.14
CA ALA A 50 -10.28 39.38 10.19
C ALA A 50 -11.61 38.77 9.71
N GLY A 51 -11.94 38.80 8.43
CA GLY A 51 -13.29 38.47 7.98
C GLY A 51 -13.46 37.48 6.82
N ASP A 52 -12.39 37.03 6.19
CA ASP A 52 -12.49 36.36 4.89
C ASP A 52 -12.71 34.86 4.92
N VAL A 53 -12.73 34.23 6.08
CA VAL A 53 -12.87 32.78 6.21
C VAL A 53 -14.02 32.37 7.13
N LYS A 54 -14.77 31.36 6.73
CA LYS A 54 -15.83 30.73 7.52
C LYS A 54 -15.34 29.38 8.01
N ASP A 55 -15.54 29.10 9.30
CA ASP A 55 -15.31 27.77 9.88
C ASP A 55 -16.39 26.80 9.31
N ALA A 56 -15.95 25.83 8.54
CA ALA A 56 -16.77 24.76 7.98
C ALA A 56 -16.33 23.39 8.52
N SER A 57 -15.69 23.38 9.71
CA SER A 57 -15.21 22.18 10.35
C SER A 57 -16.32 21.21 10.70
N LEU A 58 -16.07 19.91 10.51
CA LEU A 58 -16.94 18.85 10.99
C LEU A 58 -16.70 18.65 12.49
N LYS A 59 -17.74 18.85 13.29
CA LYS A 59 -17.70 18.69 14.75
C LYS A 59 -18.44 17.43 15.18
N ALA A 60 -17.98 16.84 16.28
CA ALA A 60 -18.62 15.69 16.90
C ALA A 60 -20.06 16.03 17.34
N GLN A 61 -21.00 15.17 17.01
CA GLN A 61 -22.40 15.31 17.42
C GLN A 61 -22.57 15.17 18.93
N PRO A 62 -23.66 15.68 19.52
CA PRO A 62 -23.87 15.66 20.98
C PRO A 62 -23.89 14.26 21.60
N SER A 63 -24.18 13.23 20.82
CA SER A 63 -24.21 11.83 21.26
C SER A 63 -22.90 11.06 21.03
N LEU A 64 -21.91 11.69 20.42
CA LEU A 64 -20.67 11.00 20.02
C LEU A 64 -19.64 11.07 21.14
N HIS A 65 -19.40 9.91 21.77
CA HIS A 65 -18.29 9.69 22.71
C HIS A 65 -17.52 8.44 22.28
N GLY A 66 -16.21 8.56 22.15
CA GLY A 66 -15.41 7.40 21.75
C GLY A 66 -13.93 7.70 21.57
N VAL A 67 -13.24 6.77 20.96
CA VAL A 67 -11.83 6.89 20.58
C VAL A 67 -11.72 6.61 19.09
N VAL A 68 -10.94 7.43 18.40
CA VAL A 68 -10.69 7.23 16.96
C VAL A 68 -9.84 5.98 16.77
N ILE A 69 -10.36 5.00 16.06
CA ILE A 69 -9.68 3.72 15.76
C ILE A 69 -8.94 3.72 14.43
N ASP A 70 -9.47 4.45 13.45
CA ASP A 70 -8.88 4.54 12.11
C ASP A 70 -9.33 5.81 11.40
N THR A 71 -8.51 6.33 10.49
CA THR A 71 -8.82 7.45 9.61
C THR A 71 -8.34 7.14 8.20
N LYS A 72 -9.18 7.43 7.18
CA LYS A 72 -8.84 7.22 5.78
C LYS A 72 -9.07 8.50 5.00
N LEU A 73 -8.04 9.00 4.36
CA LEU A 73 -8.10 10.17 3.49
C LEU A 73 -8.21 9.71 2.04
N TYR A 74 -9.24 10.18 1.34
CA TYR A 74 -9.42 9.95 -0.09
C TYR A 74 -9.26 11.28 -0.83
N SER A 75 -8.41 11.29 -1.83
CA SER A 75 -8.19 12.48 -2.66
C SER A 75 -8.68 12.27 -4.08
N HIS A 76 -9.44 13.25 -4.59
CA HIS A 76 -9.77 13.30 -6.01
C HIS A 76 -8.71 14.09 -6.76
N THR A 77 -8.12 13.49 -7.79
CA THR A 77 -7.22 14.19 -8.69
C THR A 77 -8.06 15.11 -9.57
N GLN A 78 -8.07 16.40 -9.28
CA GLN A 78 -8.69 17.37 -10.17
C GLN A 78 -7.88 17.46 -11.47
N LYS A 79 -8.55 17.30 -12.62
CA LYS A 79 -7.93 17.41 -13.96
C LYS A 79 -7.61 18.86 -14.35
N GLU A 80 -7.45 19.75 -13.39
CA GLU A 80 -7.15 21.16 -13.64
C GLU A 80 -5.65 21.42 -13.65
N GLY A 81 -5.18 21.87 -14.79
CA GLY A 81 -3.83 22.33 -15.01
C GLY A 81 -2.90 21.32 -15.65
N LYS A 82 -1.86 21.79 -16.29
CA LYS A 82 -0.77 20.98 -16.86
C LYS A 82 -0.21 20.11 -15.75
N ARG A 83 -0.68 18.87 -15.64
CA ARG A 83 -0.11 17.85 -14.75
C ARG A 83 1.41 17.86 -14.97
N ASN A 84 2.13 17.95 -13.89
CA ASN A 84 3.58 17.86 -13.95
C ASN A 84 3.96 16.39 -14.17
N ARG A 85 3.79 15.93 -15.43
CA ARG A 85 4.06 14.56 -15.86
C ARG A 85 5.44 14.04 -15.41
N ALA A 86 6.38 14.95 -15.23
CA ALA A 86 7.71 14.62 -14.74
C ALA A 86 7.67 14.20 -13.26
N ALA A 87 6.89 14.90 -12.42
CA ALA A 87 6.75 14.56 -11.02
C ALA A 87 5.98 13.25 -10.83
N GLU A 88 4.90 13.05 -11.58
CA GLU A 88 4.14 11.78 -11.57
C GLU A 88 5.03 10.60 -12.00
N LYS A 89 5.84 10.80 -13.04
CA LYS A 89 6.78 9.78 -13.51
C LYS A 89 7.84 9.46 -12.44
N ALA A 90 8.39 10.47 -11.78
CA ALA A 90 9.35 10.28 -10.71
C ALA A 90 8.75 9.52 -9.51
N GLN A 91 7.51 9.82 -9.14
CA GLN A 91 6.79 9.09 -8.09
C GLN A 91 6.52 7.64 -8.49
N MET A 92 6.14 7.38 -9.75
CA MET A 92 5.98 6.01 -10.25
C MET A 92 7.29 5.24 -10.23
N GLU A 93 8.40 5.85 -10.61
CA GLU A 93 9.73 5.22 -10.56
C GLU A 93 10.16 4.92 -9.12
N GLN A 94 9.83 5.79 -8.17
CA GLN A 94 10.07 5.54 -6.74
C GLN A 94 9.27 4.35 -6.23
N LEU A 95 7.98 4.27 -6.57
CA LEU A 95 7.12 3.12 -6.21
C LEU A 95 7.64 1.81 -6.84
N ASP A 96 8.11 1.86 -8.08
CA ASP A 96 8.69 0.68 -8.72
C ASP A 96 9.99 0.23 -8.04
N ALA A 97 10.83 1.16 -7.62
CA ALA A 97 12.05 0.85 -6.89
C ALA A 97 11.76 0.27 -5.49
N GLU A 98 10.80 0.84 -4.79
CA GLU A 98 10.35 0.33 -3.48
C GLU A 98 9.74 -1.07 -3.60
N TYR A 99 8.91 -1.29 -4.60
CA TYR A 99 8.35 -2.60 -4.92
C TYR A 99 9.44 -3.64 -5.21
N ALA A 100 10.41 -3.28 -6.06
CA ALA A 100 11.53 -4.17 -6.37
C ALA A 100 12.33 -4.53 -5.11
N HIS A 101 12.53 -3.58 -4.20
CA HIS A 101 13.20 -3.82 -2.92
C HIS A 101 12.40 -4.78 -2.03
N GLN A 102 11.10 -4.58 -1.89
CA GLN A 102 10.22 -5.46 -1.09
C GLN A 102 10.21 -6.89 -1.64
N ILE A 103 10.13 -7.06 -2.97
CA ILE A 103 10.21 -8.38 -3.60
C ILE A 103 11.57 -9.04 -3.37
N ALA A 104 12.67 -8.28 -3.46
CA ALA A 104 14.00 -8.81 -3.18
C ALA A 104 14.15 -9.32 -1.73
N GLU A 105 13.59 -8.60 -0.75
CA GLU A 105 13.59 -9.05 0.65
C GLU A 105 12.73 -10.30 0.87
N LEU A 106 11.56 -10.39 0.23
CA LEU A 106 10.73 -11.59 0.25
C LEU A 106 11.47 -12.78 -0.39
N THR A 107 12.18 -12.56 -1.50
CA THR A 107 12.98 -13.59 -2.18
C THR A 107 14.12 -14.10 -1.31
N LYS A 108 14.86 -13.22 -0.64
CA LYS A 108 15.90 -13.61 0.34
C LYS A 108 15.32 -14.45 1.46
N THR A 109 14.14 -14.06 1.97
CA THR A 109 13.46 -14.81 3.02
C THR A 109 13.02 -16.20 2.54
N LEU A 110 12.55 -16.30 1.29
CA LEU A 110 12.21 -17.58 0.67
C LEU A 110 13.43 -18.48 0.57
N VAL A 111 14.53 -17.98 -0.02
CA VAL A 111 15.78 -18.73 -0.19
C VAL A 111 16.31 -19.21 1.16
N ALA A 112 16.31 -18.38 2.19
CA ALA A 112 16.74 -18.76 3.53
C ALA A 112 15.88 -19.87 4.14
N LYS A 113 14.56 -19.83 3.95
CA LYS A 113 13.64 -20.87 4.42
C LYS A 113 13.82 -22.17 3.65
N LEU A 114 13.96 -22.10 2.34
CA LEU A 114 14.19 -23.30 1.50
C LEU A 114 15.55 -23.91 1.82
N TRP A 115 16.58 -23.10 2.00
CA TRP A 115 17.91 -23.61 2.37
C TRP A 115 17.87 -24.42 3.66
N ARG A 116 17.19 -23.96 4.70
CA ARG A 116 17.04 -24.70 5.97
C ARG A 116 16.37 -26.06 5.81
N LEU A 117 15.48 -26.22 4.81
CA LEU A 117 14.80 -27.49 4.53
C LEU A 117 15.64 -28.42 3.66
N LEU A 118 16.53 -27.86 2.82
CA LEU A 118 17.21 -28.57 1.75
C LEU A 118 18.71 -28.75 1.98
N GLU A 119 19.26 -28.13 3.03
CA GLU A 119 20.68 -28.24 3.36
C GLU A 119 21.09 -29.71 3.55
N GLY A 120 22.13 -30.11 2.81
CA GLY A 120 22.64 -31.48 2.84
C GLY A 120 21.84 -32.50 2.04
N LYS A 121 20.71 -32.12 1.43
CA LYS A 121 19.89 -33.01 0.59
C LYS A 121 20.32 -32.95 -0.88
N THR A 122 19.90 -33.94 -1.65
CA THR A 122 20.07 -34.01 -3.09
C THR A 122 18.72 -33.91 -3.78
N THR A 123 18.71 -33.32 -4.98
CA THR A 123 17.48 -33.21 -5.77
C THR A 123 17.18 -34.51 -6.52
N THR A 124 15.93 -34.80 -6.73
CA THR A 124 15.45 -35.87 -7.63
C THR A 124 15.26 -35.42 -9.06
N GLY A 125 15.69 -34.20 -9.37
CA GLY A 125 15.49 -33.50 -10.63
C GLY A 125 14.47 -32.38 -10.49
N ILE A 126 14.81 -31.19 -10.98
CA ILE A 126 13.92 -30.02 -11.00
C ILE A 126 13.58 -29.74 -12.45
N TYR A 127 12.29 -29.72 -12.75
CA TYR A 127 11.74 -29.51 -14.07
C TYR A 127 10.92 -28.23 -14.12
N ASP A 128 10.90 -27.58 -15.28
CA ASP A 128 10.03 -26.44 -15.53
C ASP A 128 8.60 -26.88 -15.87
N TYR A 129 7.72 -25.89 -16.12
CA TYR A 129 6.34 -26.13 -16.55
C TYR A 129 6.25 -26.94 -17.86
N TYR A 130 7.26 -26.83 -18.73
CA TYR A 130 7.33 -27.55 -20.02
C TYR A 130 8.03 -28.88 -19.91
N ASN A 131 8.32 -29.36 -18.70
CA ASN A 131 9.04 -30.61 -18.45
C ASN A 131 10.49 -30.62 -18.96
N VAL A 132 11.11 -29.43 -19.05
CA VAL A 132 12.53 -29.29 -19.34
C VAL A 132 13.31 -29.42 -18.05
N GLU A 133 14.32 -30.30 -18.03
CA GLU A 133 15.17 -30.49 -16.86
C GLU A 133 16.06 -29.26 -16.63
N LEU A 134 15.94 -28.65 -15.46
CA LEU A 134 16.73 -27.50 -15.05
C LEU A 134 17.95 -27.92 -14.23
N TYR A 135 17.75 -28.87 -13.35
CA TYR A 135 18.78 -29.46 -12.49
C TYR A 135 18.62 -30.98 -12.48
N ALA A 136 19.75 -31.66 -12.68
CA ALA A 136 19.75 -33.11 -12.80
C ALA A 136 19.51 -33.80 -11.46
N ALA A 137 18.94 -34.99 -11.50
CA ALA A 137 18.77 -35.82 -10.30
C ALA A 137 20.13 -36.17 -9.70
N GLY A 138 20.22 -36.08 -8.37
CA GLY A 138 21.44 -36.36 -7.61
C GLY A 138 22.34 -35.14 -7.35
N GLU A 139 22.04 -33.97 -7.91
CA GLU A 139 22.73 -32.74 -7.55
C GLU A 139 22.43 -32.32 -6.11
N LYS A 140 23.43 -31.76 -5.42
CA LYS A 140 23.23 -31.20 -4.08
C LYS A 140 22.62 -29.81 -4.19
N PHE A 141 21.65 -29.54 -3.33
CA PHE A 141 21.11 -28.19 -3.24
C PHE A 141 22.18 -27.19 -2.84
N SER A 142 22.17 -26.02 -3.45
CA SER A 142 23.04 -24.88 -3.11
C SER A 142 22.19 -23.61 -3.01
N VAL A 143 22.66 -22.65 -2.23
CA VAL A 143 21.99 -21.35 -2.10
C VAL A 143 21.86 -20.67 -3.46
N LYS A 144 22.91 -20.76 -4.30
CA LYS A 144 22.91 -20.18 -5.65
C LYS A 144 21.83 -20.79 -6.54
N MET A 145 21.61 -22.11 -6.47
CA MET A 145 20.53 -22.80 -7.19
C MET A 145 19.16 -22.28 -6.76
N LEU A 146 18.94 -22.08 -5.44
CA LEU A 146 17.70 -21.57 -4.91
C LEU A 146 17.45 -20.09 -5.27
N GLU A 147 18.50 -19.28 -5.30
CA GLU A 147 18.44 -17.90 -5.76
C GLU A 147 18.07 -17.82 -7.24
N ASP A 148 18.65 -18.68 -8.07
CA ASP A 148 18.35 -18.74 -9.50
C ASP A 148 16.90 -19.15 -9.76
N ILE A 149 16.43 -20.21 -9.10
CA ILE A 149 15.03 -20.63 -9.17
C ILE A 149 14.09 -19.51 -8.69
N ALA A 150 14.40 -18.84 -7.58
CA ALA A 150 13.59 -17.78 -7.03
C ALA A 150 13.55 -16.54 -7.94
N SER A 151 14.66 -16.16 -8.57
CA SER A 151 14.73 -15.01 -9.46
C SER A 151 13.92 -15.18 -10.75
N THR A 152 13.81 -16.43 -11.24
CA THR A 152 13.08 -16.75 -12.46
C THR A 152 11.60 -17.08 -12.22
N SER A 153 11.20 -17.27 -10.97
CA SER A 153 9.87 -17.83 -10.63
C SER A 153 8.76 -16.82 -10.50
N PHE A 154 9.08 -15.54 -10.41
CA PHE A 154 8.07 -14.49 -10.23
C PHE A 154 8.37 -13.29 -11.12
N ASP A 155 7.45 -13.00 -12.04
CA ASP A 155 7.52 -11.77 -12.82
C ASP A 155 6.99 -10.60 -11.99
N SER A 156 7.89 -9.70 -11.61
CA SER A 156 7.56 -8.49 -10.84
C SER A 156 6.63 -7.51 -11.58
N LYS A 157 6.57 -7.57 -12.91
CA LYS A 157 5.73 -6.68 -13.72
C LYS A 157 4.30 -7.17 -13.85
N THR A 158 4.14 -8.48 -14.03
CA THR A 158 2.81 -9.09 -14.25
C THR A 158 2.19 -9.63 -12.98
N GLY A 159 2.97 -9.80 -11.91
CA GLY A 159 2.51 -10.42 -10.67
C GLY A 159 2.20 -11.91 -10.83
N VAL A 160 2.62 -12.51 -11.92
CA VAL A 160 2.38 -13.93 -12.24
C VAL A 160 3.58 -14.74 -11.81
N ALA A 161 3.34 -15.85 -11.11
CA ALA A 161 4.37 -16.84 -10.85
C ALA A 161 4.74 -17.52 -12.17
N ASN A 162 5.99 -17.40 -12.57
CA ASN A 162 6.49 -18.11 -13.72
C ASN A 162 6.57 -19.62 -13.43
N GLY A 163 6.44 -20.44 -14.48
CA GLY A 163 6.18 -21.86 -14.42
C GLY A 163 7.15 -22.74 -13.64
N TYR A 164 8.30 -22.25 -13.21
CA TYR A 164 9.26 -23.01 -12.41
C TYR A 164 8.77 -23.40 -11.02
N MET A 165 7.86 -22.62 -10.48
CA MET A 165 7.21 -22.90 -9.21
C MET A 165 5.74 -23.23 -9.42
N SER A 166 5.46 -24.12 -10.35
CA SER A 166 4.13 -24.70 -10.51
C SER A 166 3.71 -25.37 -9.21
N LEU A 167 2.72 -24.81 -8.59
CA LEU A 167 2.29 -24.94 -7.21
C LEU A 167 1.75 -26.33 -6.81
N GLY A 168 1.70 -27.25 -7.72
CA GLY A 168 1.10 -28.56 -7.47
C GLY A 168 2.05 -29.74 -7.52
N GLN A 169 3.30 -29.56 -7.96
CA GLN A 169 4.16 -30.69 -8.31
C GLN A 169 5.64 -30.53 -7.94
N THR A 170 5.94 -29.85 -6.84
CA THR A 170 7.32 -29.82 -6.35
C THR A 170 7.68 -31.18 -5.79
N ARG A 171 8.36 -31.99 -6.58
CA ARG A 171 9.00 -33.23 -6.14
C ARG A 171 10.52 -33.04 -6.19
N TRP A 172 11.01 -32.15 -5.36
CA TRP A 172 12.43 -31.79 -5.40
C TRP A 172 13.32 -32.78 -4.66
N THR A 173 12.81 -33.36 -3.57
CA THR A 173 13.59 -34.25 -2.69
C THR A 173 13.16 -35.71 -2.82
N GLY A 174 11.98 -35.97 -3.36
CA GLY A 174 11.38 -37.30 -3.38
C GLY A 174 10.80 -37.75 -2.03
N ASP A 175 10.98 -36.96 -0.97
CA ASP A 175 10.29 -37.16 0.32
C ASP A 175 9.00 -36.36 0.32
N GLU A 176 7.88 -37.04 0.52
CA GLU A 176 6.55 -36.43 0.46
C GLU A 176 6.35 -35.36 1.53
N HIS A 177 6.95 -35.52 2.70
CA HIS A 177 6.84 -34.55 3.79
C HIS A 177 7.62 -33.27 3.46
N ASP A 178 8.84 -33.41 3.02
CA ASP A 178 9.69 -32.27 2.62
C ASP A 178 9.09 -31.54 1.43
N ASP A 179 8.65 -32.27 0.41
CA ASP A 179 8.05 -31.68 -0.80
C ASP A 179 6.76 -30.91 -0.49
N LYS A 180 5.94 -31.37 0.48
CA LYS A 180 4.79 -30.61 0.98
C LYS A 180 5.22 -29.31 1.70
N LEU A 181 6.28 -29.35 2.51
CA LEU A 181 6.77 -28.16 3.19
C LEU A 181 7.35 -27.14 2.19
N ILE A 182 8.09 -27.61 1.19
CA ILE A 182 8.61 -26.78 0.11
C ILE A 182 7.46 -26.11 -0.64
N SER A 183 6.47 -26.89 -1.06
CA SER A 183 5.29 -26.37 -1.77
C SER A 183 4.55 -25.33 -0.93
N ARG A 184 4.36 -25.56 0.35
CA ARG A 184 3.71 -24.61 1.26
C ARG A 184 4.52 -23.31 1.41
N THR A 185 5.85 -23.41 1.50
CA THR A 185 6.73 -22.25 1.63
C THR A 185 6.69 -21.39 0.38
N ILE A 186 6.73 -22.02 -0.80
CA ILE A 186 6.61 -21.36 -2.10
C ILE A 186 5.23 -20.70 -2.26
N ASN A 187 4.15 -21.40 -1.90
CA ASN A 187 2.80 -20.85 -1.95
C ASN A 187 2.65 -19.59 -1.09
N ASN A 188 3.17 -19.61 0.13
CA ASN A 188 3.14 -18.46 1.02
C ASN A 188 3.91 -17.27 0.41
N TYR A 189 5.07 -17.51 -0.18
CA TYR A 189 5.85 -16.48 -0.88
C TYR A 189 5.04 -15.86 -2.02
N ILE A 190 4.40 -16.67 -2.87
CA ILE A 190 3.60 -16.16 -3.99
C ILE A 190 2.40 -15.34 -3.49
N ILE A 191 1.75 -15.76 -2.42
CA ILE A 191 0.64 -15.01 -1.83
C ILE A 191 1.13 -13.63 -1.33
N GLU A 192 2.27 -13.58 -0.65
CA GLU A 192 2.83 -12.31 -0.18
C GLU A 192 3.26 -11.41 -1.35
N CYS A 193 3.92 -11.95 -2.38
CA CYS A 193 4.25 -11.19 -3.59
C CYS A 193 3.00 -10.63 -4.29
N LYS A 194 1.92 -11.39 -4.38
CA LYS A 194 0.64 -10.92 -4.94
C LYS A 194 0.02 -9.80 -4.11
N LYS A 195 0.11 -9.87 -2.78
CA LYS A 195 -0.37 -8.78 -1.90
C LYS A 195 0.41 -7.49 -2.14
N VAL A 196 1.74 -7.58 -2.19
CA VAL A 196 2.60 -6.42 -2.45
C VAL A 196 2.31 -5.83 -3.84
N ALA A 197 2.21 -6.69 -4.87
CA ALA A 197 1.87 -6.25 -6.22
C ALA A 197 0.50 -5.56 -6.29
N ALA A 198 -0.52 -6.09 -5.60
CA ALA A 198 -1.85 -5.49 -5.55
C ALA A 198 -1.83 -4.13 -4.85
N ALA A 199 -1.09 -3.99 -3.74
CA ALA A 199 -0.93 -2.72 -3.03
C ALA A 199 -0.29 -1.65 -3.92
N VAL A 200 0.84 -1.97 -4.57
CA VAL A 200 1.54 -1.04 -5.47
C VAL A 200 0.69 -0.66 -6.68
N ASN A 201 -0.01 -1.62 -7.29
CA ASN A 201 -0.89 -1.33 -8.41
C ASN A 201 -2.04 -0.40 -8.01
N ARG A 202 -2.57 -0.54 -6.78
CA ARG A 202 -3.59 0.35 -6.24
C ARG A 202 -3.03 1.77 -6.02
N GLU A 203 -1.84 1.89 -5.46
CA GLU A 203 -1.19 3.19 -5.29
C GLU A 203 -0.91 3.88 -6.63
N LYS A 204 -0.41 3.14 -7.62
CA LYS A 204 -0.23 3.66 -8.99
C LYS A 204 -1.54 4.11 -9.63
N TYR A 205 -2.61 3.34 -9.43
CA TYR A 205 -3.94 3.72 -9.91
C TYR A 205 -4.41 5.01 -9.25
N ASN A 206 -4.24 5.14 -7.93
CA ASN A 206 -4.62 6.33 -7.19
C ASN A 206 -3.82 7.57 -7.60
N LEU A 207 -2.53 7.42 -7.89
CA LEU A 207 -1.69 8.51 -8.43
C LEU A 207 -2.21 9.01 -9.78
N THR A 208 -2.73 8.13 -10.63
CA THR A 208 -3.19 8.50 -11.97
C THR A 208 -4.64 8.97 -12.00
N ASN A 209 -5.52 8.36 -11.23
CA ASN A 209 -6.97 8.53 -11.31
C ASN A 209 -7.60 9.18 -10.07
N GLY A 210 -6.84 9.31 -8.97
CA GLY A 210 -7.37 9.65 -7.66
C GLY A 210 -7.91 8.42 -6.91
N ASP A 211 -8.16 8.59 -5.63
CA ASP A 211 -8.60 7.51 -4.77
C ASP A 211 -10.04 7.07 -5.08
N GLU A 212 -10.27 5.76 -5.14
CA GLU A 212 -11.63 5.21 -5.19
C GLU A 212 -12.25 5.22 -3.79
N ILE A 213 -13.39 5.88 -3.67
CA ILE A 213 -14.17 5.85 -2.43
C ILE A 213 -14.93 4.52 -2.39
N PRO A 214 -14.73 3.67 -1.36
CA PRO A 214 -15.48 2.43 -1.25
C PRO A 214 -16.97 2.72 -1.08
N THR A 215 -17.80 2.13 -1.92
CA THR A 215 -19.26 2.31 -1.93
C THR A 215 -19.96 1.83 -0.64
N SER A 216 -19.27 1.07 0.20
CA SER A 216 -19.78 0.57 1.49
C SER A 216 -19.46 1.48 2.69
N GLY A 217 -18.75 2.57 2.50
CA GLY A 217 -18.41 3.52 3.54
C GLY A 217 -19.13 4.85 3.30
N VAL A 218 -20.37 4.97 3.79
CA VAL A 218 -20.99 6.28 3.86
C VAL A 218 -20.32 7.03 5.00
N ILE A 219 -19.52 8.01 4.66
CA ILE A 219 -19.08 9.03 5.60
C ILE A 219 -20.24 10.00 5.73
N GLN A 220 -21.04 9.88 6.77
CA GLN A 220 -21.98 10.89 7.18
C GLN A 220 -21.28 11.95 8.01
#